data_aff30fd68df95fffaee6d30976525ffe
#
_entry.id   aff30fd68df95fffaee6d30976525ffe
#
_cell.length_a   1.000
_cell.length_b   1.000
_cell.length_c   1.000
_cell.angle_alpha   90.00
_cell.angle_beta   90.00
_cell.angle_gamma   90.00
#
_symmetry.space_group_name_H-M   'P 1'
#
loop_
_entity.id
_entity.type
_entity.pdbx_description
1 polymer ?
#
loop_
_entity_poly.entity_id
_entity_poly.type
_entity_poly.pdbx_seq_one_letter_code
_entity_poly.pdbx_strand_id
1 'polypeptide(L)'
;MVQIDVGNDESCIAAAKSLKARGIKLYALVNNAGTGLGKGGSAEAVMNTNYNGPKRVTEALVDLIDPLEGRIVNTSSGAASGWLKNQDTATKFLFTHPDLTFDLLDKYIQENLAKNTEKVYGFSKASLCALTLVQAKTY
;
A
#
# COMPACT_ATOMS: atom_id res chain seq x y z
N MET A 1 -5.75 21.86 7.04
CA MET A 1 -5.58 20.42 7.37
C MET A 1 -6.77 19.68 6.78
N VAL A 2 -6.57 18.49 6.24
CA VAL A 2 -7.64 17.58 5.76
C VAL A 2 -7.48 16.27 6.53
N GLN A 3 -8.56 15.76 7.09
CA GLN A 3 -8.58 14.47 7.76
C GLN A 3 -8.73 13.36 6.72
N ILE A 4 -8.03 12.24 6.90
CA ILE A 4 -8.11 11.07 6.06
C ILE A 4 -8.01 9.81 6.92
N ASP A 5 -8.93 8.87 6.69
CA ASP A 5 -8.84 7.49 7.17
C ASP A 5 -8.45 6.62 5.98
N VAL A 6 -7.22 6.11 6.00
CA VAL A 6 -6.68 5.29 4.90
C VAL A 6 -7.38 3.94 4.77
N GLY A 7 -8.08 3.51 5.81
CA GLY A 7 -8.87 2.27 5.81
C GLY A 7 -10.26 2.40 5.15
N ASN A 8 -10.64 3.61 4.71
CA ASN A 8 -11.99 3.91 4.23
C ASN A 8 -11.96 4.65 2.88
N ASP A 9 -12.66 4.11 1.88
CA ASP A 9 -12.67 4.65 0.51
C ASP A 9 -13.31 6.04 0.43
N GLU A 10 -14.46 6.23 1.09
CA GLU A 10 -15.17 7.51 1.09
C GLU A 10 -14.33 8.61 1.73
N SER A 11 -13.58 8.30 2.80
CA SER A 11 -12.69 9.25 3.45
C SER A 11 -11.55 9.68 2.51
N CYS A 12 -10.95 8.77 1.77
CA CYS A 12 -9.91 9.07 0.80
C CYS A 12 -10.44 9.94 -0.35
N ILE A 13 -11.62 9.59 -0.89
CA ILE A 13 -12.29 10.36 -1.95
C ILE A 13 -12.65 11.76 -1.46
N ALA A 14 -13.19 11.89 -0.25
CA ALA A 14 -13.55 13.19 0.33
C ALA A 14 -12.32 14.08 0.54
N ALA A 15 -11.21 13.50 1.00
CA ALA A 15 -9.94 14.21 1.14
C ALA A 15 -9.43 14.73 -0.21
N ALA A 16 -9.46 13.89 -1.25
CA ALA A 16 -9.06 14.27 -2.60
C ALA A 16 -9.93 15.41 -3.16
N LYS A 17 -11.25 15.31 -3.02
CA LYS A 17 -12.19 16.37 -3.42
C LYS A 17 -11.91 17.70 -2.71
N SER A 18 -11.65 17.64 -1.40
CA SER A 18 -11.33 18.83 -0.60
C SER A 18 -10.03 19.52 -1.07
N LEU A 19 -8.98 18.74 -1.34
CA LEU A 19 -7.70 19.26 -1.83
C LEU A 19 -7.85 19.85 -3.24
N LYS A 20 -8.57 19.17 -4.13
CA LYS A 20 -8.85 19.62 -5.49
C LYS A 20 -9.64 20.93 -5.51
N ALA A 21 -10.69 21.05 -4.68
CA ALA A 21 -11.50 22.26 -4.57
C ALA A 21 -10.71 23.49 -4.07
N ARG A 22 -9.60 23.24 -3.34
CA ARG A 22 -8.67 24.27 -2.86
C ARG A 22 -7.53 24.56 -3.83
N GLY A 23 -7.53 23.95 -5.01
CA GLY A 23 -6.48 24.12 -6.02
C GLY A 23 -5.10 23.62 -5.59
N ILE A 24 -5.04 22.69 -4.63
CA ILE A 24 -3.78 22.19 -4.08
C ILE A 24 -3.15 21.18 -5.06
N LYS A 25 -1.87 21.40 -5.37
CA LYS A 25 -0.98 20.44 -6.03
C LYS A 25 -0.05 19.84 -5.00
N LEU A 26 0.25 18.54 -5.15
CA LEU A 26 1.11 17.79 -4.24
C LEU A 26 2.48 17.58 -4.91
N TYR A 27 3.54 17.96 -4.21
CA TYR A 27 4.91 17.59 -4.59
C TYR A 27 5.22 16.16 -4.14
N ALA A 28 4.71 15.73 -2.99
CA ALA A 28 4.92 14.38 -2.49
C ALA A 28 3.68 13.82 -1.78
N LEU A 29 3.42 12.55 -2.01
CA LEU A 29 2.48 11.73 -1.23
C LEU A 29 3.30 10.73 -0.41
N VAL A 30 3.23 10.83 0.92
CA VAL A 30 3.92 9.91 1.84
C VAL A 30 2.89 9.01 2.52
N ASN A 31 2.78 7.78 2.06
CA ASN A 31 1.96 6.72 2.66
C ASN A 31 2.68 6.16 3.89
N ASN A 32 2.48 6.82 5.03
CA ASN A 32 3.13 6.48 6.31
C ASN A 32 2.22 5.79 7.31
N ALA A 33 0.91 5.90 7.17
CA ALA A 33 -0.04 5.23 8.05
C ALA A 33 0.20 3.71 8.07
N GLY A 34 0.23 3.12 9.25
CA GLY A 34 0.48 1.70 9.40
C GLY A 34 0.10 1.18 10.77
N THR A 35 -0.21 -0.12 10.85
CA THR A 35 -0.57 -0.82 12.08
C THR A 35 0.00 -2.23 12.10
N GLY A 36 -0.01 -2.86 13.29
CA GLY A 36 0.36 -4.26 13.52
C GLY A 36 -0.71 -4.97 14.32
N LEU A 37 -0.47 -6.24 14.68
CA LEU A 37 -1.39 -7.04 15.51
C LEU A 37 -1.51 -6.57 16.97
N GLY A 38 -0.69 -5.64 17.39
CA GLY A 38 -0.78 -5.05 18.73
C GLY A 38 -2.14 -4.41 18.95
N LYS A 39 -2.78 -4.66 20.10
CA LYS A 39 -4.11 -4.16 20.50
C LYS A 39 -5.32 -4.84 19.82
N GLY A 40 -5.20 -6.12 19.42
CA GLY A 40 -6.35 -6.92 18.96
C GLY A 40 -6.76 -6.66 17.52
N GLY A 41 -5.90 -6.11 16.69
CA GLY A 41 -6.16 -5.97 15.26
C GLY A 41 -6.16 -7.33 14.54
N SER A 42 -7.11 -7.53 13.62
CA SER A 42 -7.13 -8.72 12.76
C SER A 42 -6.10 -8.63 11.63
N ALA A 43 -5.80 -9.77 11.00
CA ALA A 43 -4.93 -9.79 9.83
C ALA A 43 -5.48 -8.94 8.68
N GLU A 44 -6.80 -8.96 8.51
CA GLU A 44 -7.52 -8.15 7.52
C GLU A 44 -7.36 -6.65 7.81
N ALA A 45 -7.46 -6.24 9.07
CA ALA A 45 -7.27 -4.84 9.46
C ALA A 45 -5.84 -4.37 9.20
N VAL A 46 -4.84 -5.22 9.45
CA VAL A 46 -3.43 -4.93 9.13
C VAL A 46 -3.23 -4.77 7.62
N MET A 47 -3.77 -5.68 6.82
CA MET A 47 -3.69 -5.59 5.36
C MET A 47 -4.46 -4.37 4.83
N ASN A 48 -5.65 -4.09 5.38
CA ASN A 48 -6.44 -2.94 4.97
C ASN A 48 -5.69 -1.62 5.20
N THR A 49 -4.98 -1.48 6.32
CA THR A 49 -4.21 -0.27 6.61
C THR A 49 -2.89 -0.22 5.85
N ASN A 50 -2.10 -1.32 5.86
CA ASN A 50 -0.70 -1.30 5.42
C ASN A 50 -0.52 -1.52 3.92
N TYR A 51 -1.49 -2.14 3.24
CA TYR A 51 -1.45 -2.44 1.81
C TYR A 51 -2.56 -1.72 1.04
N ASN A 52 -3.84 -2.00 1.38
CA ASN A 52 -4.97 -1.37 0.68
C ASN A 52 -5.02 0.15 0.92
N GLY A 53 -4.63 0.62 2.12
CA GLY A 53 -4.56 2.04 2.44
C GLY A 53 -3.67 2.83 1.48
N PRO A 54 -2.38 2.51 1.36
CA PRO A 54 -1.48 3.13 0.37
C PRO A 54 -1.98 3.05 -1.08
N LYS A 55 -2.58 1.92 -1.48
CA LYS A 55 -3.18 1.77 -2.81
C LYS A 55 -4.33 2.76 -3.00
N ARG A 56 -5.31 2.75 -2.10
CA ARG A 56 -6.50 3.61 -2.07
C ARG A 56 -6.16 5.11 -2.04
N VAL A 57 -5.26 5.50 -1.16
CA VAL A 57 -4.84 6.91 -1.02
C VAL A 57 -4.12 7.38 -2.27
N THR A 58 -3.26 6.55 -2.86
CA THR A 58 -2.56 6.88 -4.09
C THR A 58 -3.55 7.03 -5.25
N GLU A 59 -4.46 6.09 -5.45
CA GLU A 59 -5.50 6.16 -6.48
C GLU A 59 -6.37 7.41 -6.35
N ALA A 60 -6.71 7.81 -5.12
CA ALA A 60 -7.53 9.00 -4.88
C ALA A 60 -6.79 10.31 -5.14
N LEU A 61 -5.47 10.36 -4.92
CA LEU A 61 -4.69 11.61 -4.91
C LEU A 61 -3.71 11.76 -6.08
N VAL A 62 -3.50 10.73 -6.91
CA VAL A 62 -2.47 10.73 -7.96
C VAL A 62 -2.63 11.88 -8.95
N ASP A 63 -3.85 12.25 -9.31
CA ASP A 63 -4.14 13.37 -10.22
C ASP A 63 -3.77 14.75 -9.63
N LEU A 64 -3.53 14.82 -8.32
CA LEU A 64 -3.10 16.04 -7.64
C LEU A 64 -1.57 16.13 -7.52
N ILE A 65 -0.85 15.04 -7.78
CA ILE A 65 0.62 14.99 -7.71
C ILE A 65 1.19 15.69 -8.96
N ASP A 66 2.26 16.47 -8.76
CA ASP A 66 2.96 17.10 -9.86
C ASP A 66 3.49 16.03 -10.83
N PRO A 67 3.13 16.07 -12.13
CA PRO A 67 3.48 15.00 -13.07
C PRO A 67 4.97 14.96 -13.45
N LEU A 68 5.73 16.03 -13.21
CA LEU A 68 7.14 16.10 -13.56
C LEU A 68 8.07 15.88 -12.37
N GLU A 69 7.73 16.47 -11.25
CA GLU A 69 8.59 16.47 -10.06
C GLU A 69 7.96 15.74 -8.85
N GLY A 70 6.72 15.28 -8.99
CA GLY A 70 5.99 14.63 -7.90
C GLY A 70 6.59 13.30 -7.47
N ARG A 71 6.34 12.92 -6.23
CA ARG A 71 6.87 11.68 -5.61
C ARG A 71 5.80 10.95 -4.83
N ILE A 72 5.79 9.61 -4.95
CA ILE A 72 5.02 8.72 -4.10
C ILE A 72 6.03 7.95 -3.23
N VAL A 73 5.85 8.01 -1.92
CA VAL A 73 6.72 7.33 -0.94
C VAL A 73 5.88 6.41 -0.07
N ASN A 74 6.21 5.13 -0.06
CA ASN A 74 5.56 4.12 0.77
C ASN A 74 6.51 3.72 1.92
N THR A 75 6.08 3.95 3.17
CA THR A 75 6.88 3.59 4.36
C THR A 75 6.75 2.10 4.67
N SER A 76 7.75 1.33 4.25
CA SER A 76 7.82 -0.11 4.52
C SER A 76 8.53 -0.41 5.85
N SER A 77 9.14 -1.58 5.99
CA SER A 77 9.81 -2.06 7.20
C SER A 77 10.83 -3.15 6.86
N GLY A 78 11.85 -3.33 7.69
CA GLY A 78 12.72 -4.50 7.64
C GLY A 78 12.00 -5.85 7.79
N ALA A 79 10.79 -5.84 8.37
CA ALA A 79 9.94 -7.03 8.44
C ALA A 79 9.52 -7.55 7.05
N ALA A 80 9.46 -6.68 6.02
CA ALA A 80 9.18 -7.06 4.65
C ALA A 80 10.22 -8.04 4.10
N SER A 81 11.49 -7.67 4.19
CA SER A 81 12.60 -8.52 3.74
C SER A 81 12.73 -9.78 4.60
N GLY A 82 12.48 -9.68 5.91
CA GLY A 82 12.44 -10.82 6.83
C GLY A 82 11.36 -11.84 6.43
N TRP A 83 10.16 -11.38 6.09
CA TRP A 83 9.08 -12.24 5.61
C TRP A 83 9.44 -12.87 4.26
N LEU A 84 9.86 -12.07 3.28
CA LEU A 84 10.14 -12.53 1.92
C LEU A 84 11.30 -13.53 1.88
N LYS A 85 12.33 -13.34 2.70
CA LYS A 85 13.47 -14.27 2.80
C LYS A 85 13.05 -15.71 3.08
N ASN A 86 11.99 -15.90 3.86
CA ASN A 86 11.46 -17.19 4.28
C ASN A 86 10.40 -17.79 3.32
N GLN A 87 10.13 -17.14 2.19
CA GLN A 87 9.20 -17.67 1.19
C GLN A 87 9.89 -18.59 0.20
N ASP A 88 9.10 -19.36 -0.55
CA ASP A 88 9.58 -20.16 -1.66
C ASP A 88 10.07 -19.32 -2.84
N THR A 89 10.71 -19.97 -3.81
CA THR A 89 11.27 -19.30 -4.98
C THR A 89 10.18 -18.64 -5.85
N ALA A 90 9.01 -19.26 -5.97
CA ALA A 90 7.91 -18.74 -6.78
C ALA A 90 7.35 -17.44 -6.18
N THR A 91 7.16 -17.39 -4.86
CA THR A 91 6.72 -16.18 -4.14
C THR A 91 7.77 -15.08 -4.25
N LYS A 92 9.04 -15.38 -4.05
CA LYS A 92 10.13 -14.41 -4.21
C LYS A 92 10.14 -13.81 -5.61
N PHE A 93 10.02 -14.67 -6.63
CA PHE A 93 9.97 -14.26 -8.02
C PHE A 93 8.77 -13.35 -8.30
N LEU A 94 7.57 -13.73 -7.84
CA LEU A 94 6.37 -12.93 -8.02
C LEU A 94 6.51 -11.51 -7.44
N PHE A 95 7.00 -11.40 -6.19
CA PHE A 95 7.11 -10.12 -5.47
C PHE A 95 8.19 -9.17 -6.03
N THR A 96 9.07 -9.68 -6.88
CA THR A 96 10.17 -8.91 -7.50
C THR A 96 10.06 -8.87 -9.02
N HIS A 97 9.00 -9.47 -9.60
CA HIS A 97 8.88 -9.59 -11.05
C HIS A 97 8.60 -8.22 -11.71
N PRO A 98 9.31 -7.87 -12.79
CA PRO A 98 9.09 -6.61 -13.49
C PRO A 98 7.68 -6.46 -14.08
N ASP A 99 7.01 -7.58 -14.43
CA ASP A 99 5.65 -7.56 -15.00
C ASP A 99 4.54 -7.81 -13.95
N LEU A 100 4.85 -7.70 -12.65
CA LEU A 100 3.84 -7.75 -11.62
C LEU A 100 2.79 -6.65 -11.84
N THR A 101 1.51 -7.03 -11.72
CA THR A 101 0.36 -6.12 -11.83
C THR A 101 -0.40 -6.04 -10.51
N PHE A 102 -1.28 -5.02 -10.37
CA PHE A 102 -2.19 -4.92 -9.23
C PHE A 102 -3.03 -6.19 -9.05
N ASP A 103 -3.64 -6.70 -10.13
CA ASP A 103 -4.51 -7.87 -10.09
C ASP A 103 -3.78 -9.14 -9.63
N LEU A 104 -2.56 -9.37 -10.13
CA LEU A 104 -1.75 -10.52 -9.72
C LEU A 104 -1.37 -10.43 -8.24
N LEU A 105 -0.99 -9.25 -7.78
CA LEU A 105 -0.62 -9.04 -6.39
C LEU A 105 -1.84 -9.16 -5.46
N ASP A 106 -2.97 -8.54 -5.79
CA ASP A 106 -4.22 -8.64 -5.04
C ASP A 106 -4.70 -10.09 -4.94
N LYS A 107 -4.69 -10.82 -6.05
CA LYS A 107 -5.04 -12.24 -6.09
C LYS A 107 -4.15 -13.06 -5.14
N TYR A 108 -2.83 -12.88 -5.24
CA TYR A 108 -1.90 -13.58 -4.35
C TYR A 108 -2.18 -13.29 -2.87
N ILE A 109 -2.43 -12.04 -2.54
CA ILE A 109 -2.73 -11.63 -1.16
C ILE A 109 -4.02 -12.28 -0.65
N GLN A 110 -5.09 -12.27 -1.43
CA GLN A 110 -6.38 -12.88 -1.08
C GLN A 110 -6.22 -14.40 -0.83
N GLU A 111 -5.52 -15.10 -1.70
CA GLU A 111 -5.30 -16.56 -1.60
C GLU A 111 -4.39 -16.96 -0.44
N ASN A 112 -3.55 -16.05 0.05
CA ASN A 112 -2.52 -16.39 1.04
C ASN A 112 -2.66 -15.68 2.40
N LEU A 113 -3.64 -14.79 2.58
CA LEU A 113 -3.82 -14.05 3.83
C LEU A 113 -4.05 -14.99 5.02
N ALA A 114 -4.93 -15.98 4.88
CA ALA A 114 -5.24 -16.93 5.94
C ALA A 114 -4.01 -17.74 6.42
N LYS A 115 -3.04 -18.00 5.54
CA LYS A 115 -1.78 -18.71 5.87
C LYS A 115 -0.74 -17.80 6.52
N ASN A 116 -0.95 -16.48 6.50
CA ASN A 116 0.00 -15.48 6.97
C ASN A 116 -0.49 -14.68 8.19
N THR A 117 -1.56 -15.10 8.86
CA THR A 117 -2.16 -14.34 9.98
C THR A 117 -1.16 -14.01 11.08
N GLU A 118 -0.33 -14.97 11.50
CA GLU A 118 0.68 -14.75 12.55
C GLU A 118 1.85 -13.85 12.08
N LYS A 119 2.12 -13.80 10.77
CA LYS A 119 3.21 -13.03 10.15
C LYS A 119 2.68 -11.88 9.32
N VAL A 120 1.44 -11.49 9.51
CA VAL A 120 0.72 -10.54 8.66
C VAL A 120 1.40 -9.19 8.56
N TYR A 121 2.07 -8.71 9.60
CA TYR A 121 2.80 -7.44 9.53
C TYR A 121 3.92 -7.51 8.49
N GLY A 122 4.78 -8.53 8.54
CA GLY A 122 5.84 -8.74 7.54
C GLY A 122 5.27 -8.96 6.14
N PHE A 123 4.20 -9.75 6.02
CA PHE A 123 3.48 -9.98 4.77
C PHE A 123 2.93 -8.68 4.19
N SER A 124 2.23 -7.86 4.99
CA SER A 124 1.67 -6.59 4.54
C SER A 124 2.75 -5.60 4.07
N LYS A 125 3.89 -5.57 4.76
CA LYS A 125 5.02 -4.70 4.39
C LYS A 125 5.77 -5.20 3.15
N ALA A 126 5.86 -6.52 2.93
CA ALA A 126 6.35 -7.09 1.69
C ALA A 126 5.40 -6.78 0.52
N SER A 127 4.09 -6.93 0.74
CA SER A 127 3.07 -6.54 -0.25
C SER A 127 3.14 -5.05 -0.60
N LEU A 128 3.42 -4.18 0.37
CA LEU A 128 3.62 -2.75 0.13
C LEU A 128 4.87 -2.47 -0.72
N CYS A 129 5.96 -3.22 -0.52
CA CYS A 129 7.15 -3.12 -1.39
C CYS A 129 6.80 -3.53 -2.84
N ALA A 130 6.11 -4.65 -3.01
CA ALA A 130 5.65 -5.11 -4.32
C ALA A 130 4.68 -4.11 -4.97
N LEU A 131 3.74 -3.56 -4.21
CA LEU A 131 2.85 -2.47 -4.66
C LEU A 131 3.65 -1.26 -5.17
N THR A 132 4.72 -0.89 -4.48
CA THR A 132 5.57 0.23 -4.89
C THR A 132 6.20 0.00 -6.28
N LEU A 133 6.61 -1.24 -6.59
CA LEU A 133 7.12 -1.59 -7.92
C LEU A 133 6.03 -1.49 -9.00
N VAL A 134 4.80 -1.89 -8.68
CA VAL A 134 3.66 -1.75 -9.61
C VAL A 134 3.31 -0.28 -9.82
N GLN A 135 3.22 0.51 -8.73
CA GLN A 135 2.93 1.95 -8.81
C GLN A 135 3.97 2.72 -9.64
N ALA A 136 5.26 2.40 -9.49
CA ALA A 136 6.35 3.05 -10.23
C ALA A 136 6.28 2.84 -11.76
N LYS A 137 5.46 1.90 -12.24
CA LYS A 137 5.23 1.68 -13.68
C LYS A 137 3.90 2.25 -14.14
N THR A 138 2.99 2.47 -13.21
CA THR A 138 1.63 2.90 -13.51
C THR A 138 1.50 4.41 -13.48
N TYR A 139 2.24 5.04 -12.61
CA TYR A 139 2.24 6.49 -12.34
C TYR A 139 3.58 7.13 -12.65
#